data_29267729b9217b730be205100a595357
#
_entry.id   29267729b9217b730be205100a595357
#
_cell.length_a   1.000
_cell.length_b   1.000
_cell.length_c   1.000
_cell.angle_alpha   90.00
_cell.angle_beta   90.00
_cell.angle_gamma   90.00
#
_symmetry.space_group_name_H-M   'P 1'
#
loop_
_entity.id
_entity.type
_entity.pdbx_description
1 polymer ?
#
loop_
_entity_poly.entity_id
_entity_poly.type
_entity_poly.pdbx_seq_one_letter_code
_entity_poly.pdbx_strand_id
1 'polypeptide(L)'
;MGPLAMSESQKLIKDDWEPTAFSSRTVEPEKLRCLLESADRTPSHMNEPPWHFIIATKDDSDEYERLVSCLSEVNVEWARRAPVLMLSVVSLHNGANGGRNHHAFRDAGHAVSSLVLTAKAMGLAAQQMAGFDAAKVRERFQIPAGFAPATAIAVGYASDLKGASIVTQESAARGDRPLESFVFTGGWGRPSRLINGDRKARKL
;
A
#
# COMPACT_ATOMS: atom_id res chain seq x y z
N MET A 1 -11.74 -11.07 32.14
CA MET A 1 -11.50 -11.61 30.80
C MET A 1 -10.06 -11.32 30.41
N GLY A 2 -9.27 -12.34 30.06
CA GLY A 2 -7.90 -12.15 29.56
C GLY A 2 -7.89 -11.40 28.22
N PRO A 3 -6.73 -10.87 27.77
CA PRO A 3 -6.62 -10.23 26.48
C PRO A 3 -7.04 -11.21 25.38
N LEU A 4 -7.85 -10.74 24.42
CA LEU A 4 -8.22 -11.54 23.27
C LEU A 4 -6.95 -11.94 22.49
N ALA A 5 -6.87 -13.20 22.08
CA ALA A 5 -5.79 -13.65 21.19
C ALA A 5 -5.86 -12.89 19.87
N MET A 6 -4.71 -12.50 19.34
CA MET A 6 -4.65 -11.81 18.04
C MET A 6 -5.16 -12.71 16.92
N SER A 7 -6.04 -12.17 16.07
CA SER A 7 -6.46 -12.82 14.83
C SER A 7 -5.30 -12.90 13.83
N GLU A 8 -5.44 -13.78 12.82
CA GLU A 8 -4.46 -13.90 11.74
C GLU A 8 -4.25 -12.58 10.99
N SER A 9 -5.35 -11.87 10.71
CA SER A 9 -5.30 -10.53 10.09
C SER A 9 -4.54 -9.52 10.94
N GLN A 10 -4.74 -9.55 12.28
CA GLN A 10 -3.99 -8.66 13.18
C GLN A 10 -2.50 -8.99 13.21
N LYS A 11 -2.12 -10.27 13.08
CA LYS A 11 -0.71 -10.66 12.96
C LYS A 11 -0.10 -10.10 11.70
N LEU A 12 -0.76 -10.27 10.55
CA LEU A 12 -0.31 -9.73 9.27
C LEU A 12 -0.13 -8.19 9.29
N ILE A 13 -1.00 -7.48 10.02
CA ILE A 13 -0.92 -6.02 10.15
C ILE A 13 0.19 -5.62 11.14
N LYS A 14 0.35 -6.36 12.25
CA LYS A 14 1.32 -6.04 13.29
C LYS A 14 2.77 -6.26 12.86
N ASP A 15 2.98 -7.30 12.06
CA ASP A 15 4.29 -7.59 11.46
C ASP A 15 4.59 -6.62 10.31
N ASP A 16 4.14 -5.35 10.48
CA ASP A 16 4.31 -4.27 9.50
C ASP A 16 5.79 -3.89 9.38
N TRP A 17 6.52 -4.80 8.79
CA TRP A 17 7.87 -4.57 8.35
C TRP A 17 7.83 -4.20 6.88
N GLU A 18 8.15 -2.96 6.58
CA GLU A 18 8.32 -2.48 5.22
C GLU A 18 9.76 -2.80 4.77
N PRO A 19 9.98 -3.87 4.00
CA PRO A 19 11.31 -4.22 3.58
C PRO A 19 11.80 -3.20 2.54
N THR A 20 12.91 -2.57 2.84
CA THR A 20 13.64 -1.73 1.88
C THR A 20 14.65 -2.53 1.07
N ALA A 21 14.74 -3.84 1.33
CA ALA A 21 15.63 -4.75 0.63
C ALA A 21 14.83 -5.91 0.02
N PHE A 22 14.96 -6.05 -1.29
CA PHE A 22 14.38 -7.15 -2.07
C PHE A 22 15.48 -8.11 -2.54
N SER A 23 15.16 -9.40 -2.59
CA SER A 23 16.00 -10.39 -3.25
C SER A 23 15.85 -10.29 -4.77
N SER A 24 16.81 -10.84 -5.52
CA SER A 24 16.75 -10.92 -6.97
C SER A 24 15.79 -11.98 -7.50
N ARG A 25 15.13 -12.74 -6.60
CA ARG A 25 14.17 -13.79 -6.99
C ARG A 25 12.98 -13.15 -7.70
N THR A 26 12.64 -13.69 -8.88
CA THR A 26 11.44 -13.31 -9.63
C THR A 26 10.17 -13.69 -8.87
N VAL A 27 9.10 -12.92 -9.07
CA VAL A 27 7.78 -13.23 -8.52
C VAL A 27 7.01 -14.04 -9.55
N GLU A 28 6.45 -15.14 -9.13
CA GLU A 28 5.68 -16.05 -9.97
C GLU A 28 4.43 -15.33 -10.55
N PRO A 29 4.13 -15.50 -11.86
CA PRO A 29 2.97 -14.83 -12.50
C PRO A 29 1.66 -15.12 -11.80
N GLU A 30 1.47 -16.32 -11.26
CA GLU A 30 0.27 -16.73 -10.52
C GLU A 30 0.11 -15.92 -9.23
N LYS A 31 1.21 -15.61 -8.56
CA LYS A 31 1.17 -14.74 -7.38
C LYS A 31 0.79 -13.31 -7.75
N LEU A 32 1.38 -12.76 -8.82
CA LEU A 32 1.03 -11.43 -9.29
C LEU A 32 -0.45 -11.33 -9.66
N ARG A 33 -0.99 -12.35 -10.34
CA ARG A 33 -2.42 -12.45 -10.63
C ARG A 33 -3.25 -12.43 -9.35
N CYS A 34 -2.90 -13.25 -8.35
CA CYS A 34 -3.61 -13.29 -7.07
C CYS A 34 -3.62 -11.94 -6.35
N LEU A 35 -2.50 -11.18 -6.41
CA LEU A 35 -2.44 -9.83 -5.85
C LEU A 35 -3.43 -8.88 -6.54
N LEU A 36 -3.47 -8.89 -7.87
CA LEU A 36 -4.37 -8.03 -8.64
C LEU A 36 -5.83 -8.43 -8.45
N GLU A 37 -6.14 -9.74 -8.40
CA GLU A 37 -7.48 -10.22 -8.09
C GLU A 37 -7.95 -9.82 -6.68
N SER A 38 -7.04 -9.78 -5.70
CA SER A 38 -7.38 -9.32 -4.35
C SER A 38 -7.70 -7.83 -4.31
N ALA A 39 -6.98 -7.03 -5.09
CA ALA A 39 -7.29 -5.61 -5.28
C ALA A 39 -8.65 -5.42 -5.96
N ASP A 40 -8.95 -6.20 -7.00
CA ASP A 40 -10.19 -6.11 -7.76
C ASP A 40 -11.43 -6.49 -6.94
N ARG A 41 -11.30 -7.40 -5.98
CA ARG A 41 -12.39 -7.80 -5.06
C ARG A 41 -12.67 -6.79 -3.95
N THR A 42 -11.92 -5.71 -3.87
CA THR A 42 -12.11 -4.67 -2.85
C THR A 42 -13.39 -3.89 -3.12
N PRO A 43 -14.25 -3.64 -2.10
CA PRO A 43 -15.43 -2.81 -2.28
C PRO A 43 -15.08 -1.38 -2.71
N SER A 44 -15.87 -0.83 -3.64
CA SER A 44 -15.75 0.54 -4.12
C SER A 44 -17.06 1.30 -4.01
N HIS A 45 -17.01 2.63 -4.07
CA HIS A 45 -18.19 3.47 -4.12
C HIS A 45 -19.06 3.12 -5.33
N MET A 46 -20.35 2.88 -5.11
CA MET A 46 -21.34 2.48 -6.13
C MET A 46 -20.97 1.20 -6.89
N ASN A 47 -20.06 0.37 -6.39
CA ASN A 47 -19.51 -0.79 -7.08
C ASN A 47 -18.88 -0.43 -8.44
N GLU A 48 -18.28 0.77 -8.53
CA GLU A 48 -17.51 1.25 -9.67
C GLU A 48 -16.03 1.37 -9.29
N PRO A 49 -15.21 0.33 -9.51
CA PRO A 49 -13.79 0.34 -9.16
C PRO A 49 -13.04 1.44 -9.93
N PRO A 50 -12.44 2.44 -9.26
CA PRO A 50 -11.74 3.50 -9.96
C PRO A 50 -10.28 3.17 -10.26
N TRP A 51 -9.73 2.10 -9.70
CA TRP A 51 -8.31 1.75 -9.78
C TRP A 51 -7.94 1.03 -11.07
N HIS A 52 -6.74 1.31 -11.53
CA HIS A 52 -6.05 0.65 -12.62
C HIS A 52 -4.60 0.42 -12.19
N PHE A 53 -3.93 -0.56 -12.75
CA PHE A 53 -2.55 -0.83 -12.44
C PHE A 53 -1.71 -0.88 -13.72
N ILE A 54 -0.57 -0.18 -13.69
CA ILE A 54 0.52 -0.37 -14.63
C ILE A 54 1.54 -1.24 -13.90
N ILE A 55 1.99 -2.31 -14.52
CA ILE A 55 2.95 -3.26 -13.95
C ILE A 55 4.17 -3.36 -14.84
N ALA A 56 5.35 -3.39 -14.22
CA ALA A 56 6.62 -3.58 -14.89
C ALA A 56 7.45 -4.60 -14.13
N THR A 57 8.05 -5.54 -14.84
CA THR A 57 8.93 -6.57 -14.28
C THR A 57 10.33 -6.44 -14.85
N LYS A 58 11.34 -6.93 -14.12
CA LYS A 58 12.71 -6.93 -14.61
C LYS A 58 12.93 -7.78 -15.85
N ASP A 59 12.00 -8.68 -16.18
CA ASP A 59 12.05 -9.47 -17.40
C ASP A 59 11.77 -8.61 -18.65
N ASP A 60 11.04 -7.50 -18.48
CA ASP A 60 10.89 -6.43 -19.47
C ASP A 60 11.67 -5.20 -18.99
N SER A 61 12.95 -5.15 -19.35
CA SER A 61 13.88 -4.13 -18.87
C SER A 61 13.47 -2.72 -19.27
N ASP A 62 12.91 -2.52 -20.44
CA ASP A 62 12.57 -1.20 -20.98
C ASP A 62 11.37 -0.60 -20.23
N GLU A 63 10.32 -1.38 -20.01
CA GLU A 63 9.16 -0.98 -19.22
C GLU A 63 9.53 -0.76 -17.75
N TYR A 64 10.40 -1.64 -17.21
CA TYR A 64 10.88 -1.51 -15.84
C TYR A 64 11.66 -0.21 -15.63
N GLU A 65 12.66 0.08 -16.46
CA GLU A 65 13.47 1.30 -16.38
C GLU A 65 12.63 2.56 -16.67
N ARG A 66 11.60 2.44 -17.52
CA ARG A 66 10.63 3.52 -17.75
C ARG A 66 9.95 3.90 -16.44
N LEU A 67 9.47 2.93 -15.65
CA LEU A 67 8.81 3.17 -14.38
C LEU A 67 9.80 3.67 -13.32
N VAL A 68 10.98 3.04 -13.19
CA VAL A 68 12.07 3.48 -12.30
C VAL A 68 12.41 4.94 -12.54
N SER A 69 12.48 5.37 -13.81
CA SER A 69 12.81 6.75 -14.17
C SER A 69 11.82 7.79 -13.65
N CYS A 70 10.62 7.37 -13.27
CA CYS A 70 9.57 8.23 -12.72
C CYS A 70 9.64 8.34 -11.19
N LEU A 71 10.39 7.47 -10.51
CA LEU A 71 10.51 7.49 -9.05
C LEU A 71 11.42 8.65 -8.59
N SER A 72 11.23 9.10 -7.36
CA SER A 72 12.17 10.02 -6.70
C SER A 72 13.50 9.31 -6.44
N GLU A 73 14.61 10.07 -6.38
CA GLU A 73 15.95 9.54 -6.16
C GLU A 73 16.02 8.62 -4.93
N VAL A 74 15.42 9.04 -3.82
CA VAL A 74 15.37 8.25 -2.58
C VAL A 74 14.68 6.90 -2.79
N ASN A 75 13.62 6.87 -3.59
CA ASN A 75 12.91 5.63 -3.86
C ASN A 75 13.64 4.74 -4.87
N VAL A 76 14.33 5.32 -5.85
CA VAL A 76 15.12 4.57 -6.83
C VAL A 76 16.17 3.69 -6.14
N GLU A 77 16.84 4.18 -5.10
CA GLU A 77 17.93 3.48 -4.41
C GLU A 77 17.52 2.08 -3.91
N TRP A 78 16.31 1.94 -3.43
CA TRP A 78 15.83 0.67 -2.89
C TRP A 78 14.82 -0.04 -3.80
N ALA A 79 13.88 0.69 -4.43
CA ALA A 79 12.83 0.12 -5.26
C ALA A 79 13.38 -0.58 -6.51
N ARG A 80 14.51 -0.10 -7.07
CA ARG A 80 15.20 -0.75 -8.19
C ARG A 80 15.65 -2.19 -7.88
N ARG A 81 15.72 -2.58 -6.62
CA ARG A 81 16.06 -3.97 -6.22
C ARG A 81 14.87 -4.90 -6.35
N ALA A 82 13.64 -4.40 -6.24
CA ALA A 82 12.43 -5.20 -6.39
C ALA A 82 12.33 -5.79 -7.80
N PRO A 83 11.91 -7.05 -7.96
CA PRO A 83 11.72 -7.66 -9.28
C PRO A 83 10.49 -7.11 -10.01
N VAL A 84 9.54 -6.52 -9.29
CA VAL A 84 8.28 -5.98 -9.84
C VAL A 84 8.02 -4.59 -9.28
N LEU A 85 7.67 -3.68 -10.17
CA LEU A 85 7.13 -2.37 -9.83
C LEU A 85 5.72 -2.24 -10.38
N MET A 86 4.85 -1.63 -9.60
CA MET A 86 3.49 -1.31 -10.02
C MET A 86 3.22 0.17 -9.78
N LEU A 87 2.30 0.72 -10.57
CA LEU A 87 1.76 2.04 -10.38
C LEU A 87 0.24 1.94 -10.38
N SER A 88 -0.39 2.38 -9.31
CA SER A 88 -1.84 2.53 -9.24
C SER A 88 -2.24 3.86 -9.86
N VAL A 89 -3.24 3.81 -10.72
CA VAL A 89 -3.84 4.95 -11.43
C VAL A 89 -5.33 4.96 -11.14
N VAL A 90 -5.92 6.11 -10.89
CA VAL A 90 -7.34 6.22 -10.56
C VAL A 90 -8.12 6.99 -11.61
N SER A 91 -9.35 6.53 -11.91
CA SER A 91 -10.34 7.31 -12.64
C SER A 91 -10.89 8.42 -11.73
N LEU A 92 -10.81 9.66 -12.19
CA LEU A 92 -11.33 10.83 -11.48
C LEU A 92 -12.83 11.08 -11.72
N HIS A 93 -13.46 10.25 -12.56
CA HIS A 93 -14.88 10.34 -12.91
C HIS A 93 -15.57 9.00 -12.71
N ASN A 94 -16.85 9.06 -12.34
CA ASN A 94 -17.72 7.88 -12.25
C ASN A 94 -18.12 7.43 -13.65
N GLY A 95 -18.13 6.11 -13.91
CA GLY A 95 -18.51 5.55 -15.21
C GLY A 95 -19.97 5.80 -15.55
N ALA A 96 -20.87 5.64 -14.58
CA ALA A 96 -22.32 5.68 -14.82
C ALA A 96 -22.88 7.08 -15.18
N ASN A 97 -22.32 8.14 -14.61
CA ASN A 97 -22.87 9.50 -14.77
C ASN A 97 -21.86 10.56 -15.23
N GLY A 98 -20.61 10.16 -15.44
CA GLY A 98 -19.51 11.05 -15.84
C GLY A 98 -19.15 12.12 -14.81
N GLY A 99 -19.79 12.12 -13.64
CA GLY A 99 -19.53 13.05 -12.55
C GLY A 99 -18.15 12.81 -11.90
N ARG A 100 -17.65 13.80 -11.18
CA ARG A 100 -16.39 13.67 -10.46
C ARG A 100 -16.46 12.59 -9.38
N ASN A 101 -15.50 11.66 -9.38
CA ASN A 101 -15.38 10.64 -8.34
C ASN A 101 -14.55 11.16 -7.16
N HIS A 102 -15.24 11.65 -6.12
CA HIS A 102 -14.60 12.12 -4.90
C HIS A 102 -14.02 11.01 -4.01
N HIS A 103 -14.31 9.76 -4.33
CA HIS A 103 -13.89 8.59 -3.56
C HIS A 103 -12.72 7.82 -4.21
N ALA A 104 -12.28 8.23 -5.41
CA ALA A 104 -11.31 7.52 -6.23
C ALA A 104 -10.03 7.12 -5.47
N PHE A 105 -9.39 8.08 -4.81
CA PHE A 105 -8.15 7.81 -4.07
C PHE A 105 -8.38 6.97 -2.80
N ARG A 106 -9.50 7.17 -2.10
CA ARG A 106 -9.85 6.35 -0.94
C ARG A 106 -10.03 4.89 -1.35
N ASP A 107 -10.80 4.65 -2.40
CA ASP A 107 -11.12 3.30 -2.87
C ASP A 107 -9.88 2.60 -3.44
N ALA A 108 -9.04 3.33 -4.18
CA ALA A 108 -7.74 2.81 -4.64
C ALA A 108 -6.80 2.48 -3.46
N GLY A 109 -6.79 3.29 -2.39
CA GLY A 109 -6.03 2.98 -1.17
C GLY A 109 -6.48 1.67 -0.52
N HIS A 110 -7.79 1.39 -0.49
CA HIS A 110 -8.33 0.12 -0.02
C HIS A 110 -7.89 -1.05 -0.91
N ALA A 111 -7.95 -0.90 -2.24
CA ALA A 111 -7.51 -1.93 -3.19
C ALA A 111 -6.02 -2.24 -3.04
N VAL A 112 -5.18 -1.20 -2.92
CA VAL A 112 -3.74 -1.38 -2.69
C VAL A 112 -3.47 -2.02 -1.32
N SER A 113 -4.21 -1.67 -0.28
CA SER A 113 -4.08 -2.33 1.04
C SER A 113 -4.43 -3.81 0.98
N SER A 114 -5.47 -4.20 0.24
CA SER A 114 -5.83 -5.61 0.01
C SER A 114 -4.71 -6.36 -0.72
N LEU A 115 -4.12 -5.74 -1.74
CA LEU A 115 -2.97 -6.28 -2.48
C LEU A 115 -1.76 -6.49 -1.55
N VAL A 116 -1.40 -5.50 -0.74
CA VAL A 116 -0.26 -5.58 0.20
C VAL A 116 -0.46 -6.67 1.24
N LEU A 117 -1.66 -6.77 1.83
CA LEU A 117 -1.97 -7.83 2.81
C LEU A 117 -1.91 -9.22 2.17
N THR A 118 -2.40 -9.36 0.94
CA THR A 118 -2.31 -10.61 0.18
C THR A 118 -0.86 -10.97 -0.14
N ALA A 119 -0.03 -10.00 -0.52
CA ALA A 119 1.40 -10.21 -0.72
C ALA A 119 2.06 -10.80 0.53
N LYS A 120 1.82 -10.20 1.70
CA LYS A 120 2.32 -10.69 2.98
C LYS A 120 1.86 -12.12 3.28
N ALA A 121 0.57 -12.42 3.09
CA ALA A 121 0.01 -13.75 3.30
C ALA A 121 0.65 -14.81 2.39
N MET A 122 1.16 -14.39 1.22
CA MET A 122 1.86 -15.26 0.26
C MET A 122 3.38 -15.27 0.43
N GLY A 123 3.92 -14.66 1.49
CA GLY A 123 5.36 -14.58 1.77
C GLY A 123 6.11 -13.60 0.86
N LEU A 124 5.40 -12.68 0.23
CA LEU A 124 5.97 -11.57 -0.52
C LEU A 124 6.04 -10.32 0.36
N ALA A 125 6.96 -9.44 -0.01
CA ALA A 125 7.03 -8.07 0.47
C ALA A 125 6.42 -7.14 -0.56
N ALA A 126 5.61 -6.18 -0.12
CA ALA A 126 5.05 -5.14 -0.97
C ALA A 126 5.11 -3.81 -0.24
N GLN A 127 5.78 -2.83 -0.82
CA GLN A 127 5.95 -1.51 -0.23
C GLN A 127 5.39 -0.42 -1.14
N GLN A 128 4.53 0.40 -0.57
CA GLN A 128 3.96 1.58 -1.22
C GLN A 128 4.91 2.77 -1.12
N MET A 129 4.89 3.63 -2.13
CA MET A 129 5.65 4.87 -2.14
C MET A 129 4.88 5.99 -2.85
N ALA A 130 4.90 7.19 -2.25
CA ALA A 130 4.33 8.41 -2.83
C ALA A 130 5.37 9.25 -3.60
N GLY A 131 6.66 8.96 -3.40
CA GLY A 131 7.77 9.69 -4.01
C GLY A 131 7.99 9.31 -5.48
N PHE A 132 7.18 9.86 -6.38
CA PHE A 132 7.33 9.76 -7.83
C PHE A 132 6.85 11.05 -8.51
N ASP A 133 7.33 11.30 -9.73
CA ASP A 133 6.92 12.43 -10.55
C ASP A 133 5.64 12.08 -11.34
N ALA A 134 4.50 12.57 -10.87
CA ALA A 134 3.20 12.31 -11.48
C ALA A 134 3.06 12.87 -12.90
N ALA A 135 3.74 13.99 -13.22
CA ALA A 135 3.72 14.57 -14.56
C ALA A 135 4.51 13.69 -15.53
N LYS A 136 5.68 13.24 -15.12
CA LYS A 136 6.53 12.33 -15.88
C LYS A 136 5.87 10.97 -16.09
N VAL A 137 5.20 10.42 -15.06
CA VAL A 137 4.40 9.20 -15.18
C VAL A 137 3.32 9.37 -16.24
N ARG A 138 2.56 10.47 -16.16
CA ARG A 138 1.48 10.76 -17.12
C ARG A 138 1.99 10.80 -18.56
N GLU A 139 3.12 11.48 -18.78
CA GLU A 139 3.75 11.57 -20.10
C GLU A 139 4.26 10.21 -20.59
N ARG A 140 5.07 9.52 -19.76
CA ARG A 140 5.73 8.27 -20.14
C ARG A 140 4.77 7.11 -20.40
N PHE A 141 3.68 7.04 -19.65
CA PHE A 141 2.66 5.99 -19.75
C PHE A 141 1.39 6.45 -20.46
N GLN A 142 1.39 7.65 -21.07
CA GLN A 142 0.28 8.21 -21.84
C GLN A 142 -1.06 8.17 -21.09
N ILE A 143 -1.02 8.45 -19.78
CA ILE A 143 -2.21 8.42 -18.95
C ILE A 143 -3.14 9.58 -19.34
N PRO A 144 -4.38 9.29 -19.82
CA PRO A 144 -5.26 10.31 -20.36
C PRO A 144 -5.76 11.29 -19.28
N ALA A 145 -6.26 12.45 -19.74
CA ALA A 145 -7.00 13.36 -18.89
C ALA A 145 -8.19 12.62 -18.23
N GLY A 146 -8.48 12.91 -16.97
CA GLY A 146 -9.52 12.18 -16.24
C GLY A 146 -9.01 11.00 -15.42
N PHE A 147 -7.73 10.65 -15.55
CA PHE A 147 -7.06 9.68 -14.68
C PHE A 147 -5.90 10.34 -13.94
N ALA A 148 -5.53 9.82 -12.78
CA ALA A 148 -4.40 10.31 -12.01
C ALA A 148 -3.56 9.18 -11.42
N PRO A 149 -2.21 9.26 -11.51
CA PRO A 149 -1.33 8.39 -10.73
C PRO A 149 -1.59 8.56 -9.23
N ALA A 150 -1.66 7.48 -8.49
CA ALA A 150 -2.01 7.51 -7.06
C ALA A 150 -0.87 7.06 -6.15
N THR A 151 -0.29 5.88 -6.40
CA THR A 151 0.85 5.36 -5.63
C THR A 151 1.68 4.41 -6.48
N ALA A 152 2.99 4.39 -6.25
CA ALA A 152 3.85 3.35 -6.77
C ALA A 152 4.02 2.25 -5.71
N ILE A 153 4.29 1.01 -6.15
CA ILE A 153 4.38 -0.17 -5.29
C ILE A 153 5.55 -1.02 -5.78
N ALA A 154 6.46 -1.36 -4.88
CA ALA A 154 7.52 -2.33 -5.13
C ALA A 154 7.09 -3.69 -4.56
N VAL A 155 7.22 -4.77 -5.34
CA VAL A 155 6.82 -6.12 -4.93
C VAL A 155 7.95 -7.10 -5.20
N GLY A 156 8.19 -8.01 -4.26
CA GLY A 156 9.21 -9.05 -4.39
C GLY A 156 9.34 -9.88 -3.13
N TYR A 157 10.36 -10.73 -3.08
CA TYR A 157 10.72 -11.42 -1.85
C TYR A 157 11.65 -10.55 -1.02
N ALA A 158 11.46 -10.55 0.31
CA ALA A 158 12.38 -9.88 1.21
C ALA A 158 13.78 -10.47 1.10
N SER A 159 14.79 -9.63 1.21
CA SER A 159 16.20 -10.07 1.27
C SER A 159 16.63 -10.30 2.72
N ASP A 160 17.33 -11.42 2.96
CA ASP A 160 17.95 -11.71 4.27
C ASP A 160 19.22 -10.87 4.54
N LEU A 161 19.63 -10.02 3.62
CA LEU A 161 20.82 -9.19 3.77
C LEU A 161 20.62 -8.15 4.89
N LYS A 162 21.09 -8.52 6.09
CA LYS A 162 21.23 -7.60 7.21
C LYS A 162 22.20 -6.48 6.81
N GLY A 163 21.69 -5.24 6.73
CA GLY A 163 22.52 -4.06 6.45
C GLY A 163 22.17 -3.28 5.18
N ALA A 164 21.27 -3.77 4.35
CA ALA A 164 20.77 -3.04 3.18
C ALA A 164 19.53 -2.17 3.47
N SER A 165 19.17 -2.01 4.74
CA SER A 165 18.04 -1.16 5.15
C SER A 165 18.47 0.31 5.01
N ILE A 166 17.99 0.96 3.97
CA ILE A 166 17.87 2.41 3.99
C ILE A 166 16.76 2.67 5.01
N VAL A 167 17.16 3.08 6.22
CA VAL A 167 16.20 3.49 7.25
C VAL A 167 15.55 4.78 6.76
N THR A 168 14.46 4.65 6.03
CA THR A 168 13.57 5.79 5.79
C THR A 168 12.85 6.09 7.10
N GLN A 169 12.44 7.35 7.31
CA GLN A 169 11.59 7.70 8.48
C GLN A 169 10.32 6.83 8.55
N GLU A 170 9.90 6.26 7.43
CA GLU A 170 8.74 5.37 7.30
C GLU A 170 9.03 3.95 7.82
N SER A 171 10.28 3.49 7.77
CA SER A 171 10.69 2.17 8.28
C SER A 171 11.04 2.16 9.78
N ALA A 172 11.06 3.30 10.43
CA ALA A 172 11.18 3.37 11.89
C ALA A 172 9.96 2.68 12.51
N ALA A 173 10.20 1.70 13.42
CA ALA A 173 9.13 0.99 14.10
C ALA A 173 8.07 1.98 14.58
N ARG A 174 6.89 1.95 13.99
CA ARG A 174 5.77 2.81 14.36
C ARG A 174 5.35 2.44 15.77
N GLY A 175 5.61 3.33 16.73
CA GLY A 175 5.12 3.15 18.10
C GLY A 175 3.58 3.10 18.12
N ASP A 176 3.03 2.28 19.04
CA ASP A 176 1.58 2.19 19.19
C ASP A 176 0.99 3.57 19.49
N ARG A 177 0.16 4.07 18.61
CA ARG A 177 -0.59 5.31 18.83
C ARG A 177 -1.69 5.05 19.85
N PRO A 178 -1.76 5.81 20.97
CA PRO A 178 -2.81 5.62 21.97
C PRO A 178 -4.20 5.80 21.36
N LEU A 179 -5.13 4.86 21.60
CA LEU A 179 -6.49 4.91 21.03
C LEU A 179 -7.22 6.22 21.38
N GLU A 180 -7.01 6.74 22.56
CA GLU A 180 -7.60 8.00 23.03
C GLU A 180 -7.19 9.23 22.21
N SER A 181 -6.12 9.13 21.42
CA SER A 181 -5.66 10.23 20.55
C SER A 181 -6.42 10.31 19.21
N PHE A 182 -7.22 9.29 18.86
CA PHE A 182 -7.93 9.24 17.58
C PHE A 182 -9.32 8.59 17.64
N VAL A 183 -9.79 8.15 18.84
CA VAL A 183 -11.13 7.60 19.03
C VAL A 183 -11.92 8.48 19.98
N PHE A 184 -12.94 9.15 19.46
CA PHE A 184 -13.71 10.15 20.21
C PHE A 184 -15.19 9.79 20.28
N THR A 185 -15.88 10.28 21.31
CA THR A 185 -17.32 10.11 21.50
C THR A 185 -17.97 11.43 21.94
N GLY A 186 -19.08 11.81 21.32
CA GLY A 186 -19.86 12.99 21.69
C GLY A 186 -19.28 14.33 21.25
N GLY A 187 -18.08 14.35 20.61
CA GLY A 187 -17.43 15.53 20.06
C GLY A 187 -15.99 15.27 19.71
N TRP A 188 -15.44 16.07 18.78
CA TRP A 188 -14.04 15.98 18.38
C TRP A 188 -13.10 16.27 19.56
N GLY A 189 -12.02 15.48 19.69
CA GLY A 189 -11.04 15.65 20.76
C GLY A 189 -11.48 15.13 22.14
N ARG A 190 -12.70 14.56 22.26
CA ARG A 190 -13.22 13.98 23.50
C ARG A 190 -13.05 12.46 23.49
N PRO A 191 -12.03 11.90 24.19
CA PRO A 191 -11.73 10.46 24.14
C PRO A 191 -12.94 9.59 24.47
N SER A 192 -13.15 8.51 23.73
CA SER A 192 -14.27 7.60 23.97
C SER A 192 -14.07 6.80 25.26
N ARG A 193 -15.15 6.77 26.08
CA ARG A 193 -15.16 5.93 27.30
C ARG A 193 -15.17 4.44 27.00
N LEU A 194 -15.57 4.03 25.78
CA LEU A 194 -15.61 2.63 25.37
C LEU A 194 -14.22 1.98 25.33
N ILE A 195 -13.17 2.76 25.07
CA ILE A 195 -11.79 2.29 25.00
C ILE A 195 -11.00 2.45 26.31
N ASN A 196 -11.56 3.19 27.28
CA ASN A 196 -10.93 3.46 28.58
C ASN A 196 -11.38 2.48 29.69
N GLY A 197 -12.27 1.53 29.40
CA GLY A 197 -12.90 0.64 30.38
C GLY A 197 -11.95 -0.26 31.18
N ASP A 198 -10.76 -0.56 30.65
CA ASP A 198 -9.84 -1.53 31.28
C ASP A 198 -8.69 -0.92 32.09
N ARG A 199 -8.47 0.41 32.04
CA ARG A 199 -7.35 1.02 32.79
C ARG A 199 -7.59 1.19 34.30
N LYS A 200 -8.86 1.21 34.75
CA LYS A 200 -9.18 1.30 36.18
C LYS A 200 -9.05 -0.04 36.93
N ALA A 201 -9.10 -1.16 36.22
CA ALA A 201 -8.97 -2.49 36.83
C ALA A 201 -7.52 -2.93 37.10
N ARG A 202 -6.51 -2.19 36.61
CA ARG A 202 -5.09 -2.50 36.80
C ARG A 202 -4.36 -1.67 37.89
N LYS A 203 -5.10 -0.88 38.67
CA LYS A 203 -4.57 -0.09 39.78
C LYS A 203 -5.25 -0.44 41.12
N LEU A 204 -5.46 -1.74 41.37
CA LEU A 204 -5.73 -2.26 42.72
C LEU A 204 -4.84 -3.49 42.94
#